data_f86f82d964a0b537c5655c37d1c4f890
#
_entry.id   f86f82d964a0b537c5655c37d1c4f890
#
_cell.length_a   1.000
_cell.length_b   1.000
_cell.length_c   1.000
_cell.angle_alpha   90.00
_cell.angle_beta   90.00
_cell.angle_gamma   90.00
#
_symmetry.space_group_name_H-M   'P 1'
#
loop_
_entity.id
_entity.type
_entity.pdbx_description
1 polymer ?
#
loop_
_entity_poly.entity_id
_entity_poly.type
_entity_poly.pdbx_seq_one_letter_code
_entity_poly.pdbx_strand_id
1 'polypeptide(L)' 'MLNKMMVCEELFHTASGVAFADFITEGHRETWPIRSKRFRTWLRRCYYQATGAAPSATAIRSALDLLEARAI' A
#
# COMPACT_ATOMS: atom_id res chain seq x y z
N MET A 1 13.76 14.23 -9.72
CA MET A 1 13.13 13.97 -9.47
C MET A 1 12.65 13.60 -8.63
N LEU A 2 12.53 13.69 -8.00
CA LEU A 2 12.12 13.16 -7.30
C LEU A 2 11.00 12.88 -7.19
N ASN A 3 10.84 12.21 -6.82
CA ASN A 3 9.66 11.78 -6.97
C ASN A 3 8.78 12.04 -5.90
N LYS A 4 7.56 12.28 -6.12
CA LYS A 4 6.62 12.58 -5.10
C LYS A 4 5.87 11.37 -4.68
N MET A 5 6.55 10.23 -4.61
CA MET A 5 5.90 9.03 -4.20
C MET A 5 5.46 9.13 -2.77
N MET A 6 4.26 8.67 -2.51
CA MET A 6 3.75 8.61 -1.15
C MET A 6 4.46 7.50 -0.40
N VAL A 7 4.73 7.74 0.87
CA VAL A 7 5.41 6.79 1.72
C VAL A 7 4.41 6.19 2.69
N CYS A 8 4.37 4.87 2.77
CA CYS A 8 3.52 4.20 3.74
C CYS A 8 4.16 4.34 5.11
N GLU A 9 3.50 5.09 5.97
CA GLU A 9 4.04 5.39 7.28
C GLU A 9 3.71 4.30 8.27
N GLU A 10 2.49 3.75 8.20
CA GLU A 10 2.05 2.82 9.22
C GLU A 10 0.95 1.91 8.68
N LEU A 11 0.93 0.69 9.18
CA LEU A 11 -0.13 -0.27 8.91
C LEU A 11 -0.82 -0.58 10.22
N PHE A 12 -2.14 -0.65 10.22
CA PHE A 12 -2.87 -0.94 11.45
C PHE A 12 -4.24 -1.54 11.14
N HIS A 13 -4.84 -2.17 12.16
CA HIS A 13 -6.21 -2.68 12.09
C HIS A 13 -7.13 -1.82 12.94
N THR A 14 -8.38 -1.72 12.49
CA THR A 14 -9.40 -1.12 13.35
C THR A 14 -9.96 -2.20 14.26
N ALA A 15 -10.83 -1.79 15.19
CA ALA A 15 -11.47 -2.72 16.11
C ALA A 15 -12.29 -3.76 15.36
N SER A 16 -12.80 -3.42 14.18
CA SER A 16 -13.59 -4.35 13.38
C SER A 16 -12.73 -5.29 12.53
N GLY A 17 -11.41 -5.15 12.61
CA GLY A 17 -10.51 -6.04 11.89
C GLY A 17 -10.16 -5.60 10.49
N VAL A 18 -10.52 -4.40 10.09
CA VAL A 18 -10.19 -3.89 8.77
C VAL A 18 -8.79 -3.28 8.81
N ALA A 19 -7.94 -3.68 7.87
CA ALA A 19 -6.57 -3.19 7.81
C ALA A 19 -6.48 -1.93 6.98
N PHE A 20 -5.72 -0.97 7.47
CA PHE A 20 -5.52 0.32 6.82
C PHE A 20 -4.05 0.65 6.72
N ALA A 21 -3.70 1.49 5.74
CA ALA A 21 -2.36 2.02 5.60
C ALA A 21 -2.41 3.53 5.66
N ASP A 22 -1.50 4.11 6.44
CA ASP A 22 -1.34 5.55 6.55
C ASP A 22 -0.24 5.99 5.62
N PHE A 23 -0.49 7.01 4.81
CA PHE A 23 0.49 7.53 3.86
C PHE A 23 0.76 8.99 4.12
N ILE A 24 2.00 9.40 3.93
CA ILE A 24 2.40 10.79 4.05
C ILE A 24 3.05 11.23 2.76
N THR A 25 2.61 12.38 2.24
CA THR A 25 3.20 12.94 1.05
C THR A 25 3.14 14.46 1.19
N GLU A 26 4.28 15.11 1.13
CA GLU A 26 4.40 16.58 1.12
C GLU A 26 3.53 17.26 2.19
N GLY A 27 3.61 16.77 3.41
CA GLY A 27 2.87 17.38 4.50
C GLY A 27 1.39 17.04 4.54
N HIS A 28 0.99 16.08 3.75
CA HIS A 28 -0.38 15.66 3.61
C HIS A 28 -0.48 14.19 4.01
N ARG A 29 -1.46 13.86 4.84
CA ARG A 29 -1.64 12.48 5.31
C ARG A 29 -2.93 11.92 4.76
N GLU A 30 -2.87 10.68 4.25
CA GLU A 30 -4.05 9.96 3.80
C GLU A 30 -4.05 8.56 4.37
N THR A 31 -5.23 8.05 4.67
CA THR A 31 -5.40 6.71 5.21
C THR A 31 -6.29 5.92 4.26
N TRP A 32 -5.79 4.78 3.76
CA TRP A 32 -6.53 3.97 2.81
C TRP A 32 -6.70 2.56 3.33
N PRO A 33 -7.85 1.94 3.11
CA PRO A 33 -7.98 0.51 3.38
C PRO A 33 -7.02 -0.27 2.49
N ILE A 34 -6.40 -1.30 3.03
CA ILE A 34 -5.43 -2.09 2.26
C ILE A 34 -6.10 -2.77 1.08
N ARG A 35 -7.38 -3.12 1.17
CA ARG A 35 -8.09 -3.75 0.08
C ARG A 35 -8.72 -2.77 -0.89
N SER A 36 -8.44 -1.48 -0.77
CA SER A 36 -9.01 -0.50 -1.67
C SER A 36 -8.31 -0.53 -3.03
N LYS A 37 -9.03 -0.07 -4.05
CA LYS A 37 -8.46 0.05 -5.39
C LYS A 37 -7.27 1.01 -5.37
N ARG A 38 -7.36 2.07 -4.58
CA ARG A 38 -6.33 3.08 -4.49
C ARG A 38 -5.03 2.48 -3.97
N PHE A 39 -5.12 1.66 -2.93
CA PHE A 39 -3.94 1.03 -2.37
C PHE A 39 -3.32 0.06 -3.37
N ARG A 40 -4.14 -0.71 -4.09
CA ARG A 40 -3.62 -1.64 -5.10
C ARG A 40 -2.90 -0.90 -6.21
N THR A 41 -3.43 0.23 -6.64
CA THR A 41 -2.78 1.03 -7.68
C THR A 41 -1.41 1.51 -7.21
N TRP A 42 -1.35 1.99 -5.97
CA TRP A 42 -0.10 2.44 -5.40
C TRP A 42 0.90 1.29 -5.31
N LEU A 43 0.44 0.13 -4.87
CA LEU A 43 1.30 -1.04 -4.71
C LEU A 43 1.88 -1.49 -6.06
N ARG A 44 1.06 -1.49 -7.10
CA ARG A 44 1.54 -1.84 -8.44
C ARG A 44 2.60 -0.87 -8.92
N ARG A 45 2.42 0.39 -8.65
CA ARG A 45 3.39 1.40 -9.05
C ARG A 45 4.71 1.18 -8.34
N CYS A 46 4.67 0.90 -7.04
CA CYS A 46 5.88 0.63 -6.28
C CYS A 46 6.61 -0.59 -6.82
N TYR A 47 5.85 -1.64 -7.13
CA TYR A 47 6.44 -2.86 -7.66
C TYR A 47 7.11 -2.59 -8.99
N TYR A 48 6.43 -1.87 -9.87
CA TYR A 48 6.98 -1.54 -11.17
C TYR A 48 8.26 -0.73 -11.05
N GLN A 49 8.28 0.24 -10.16
CA GLN A 49 9.46 1.07 -9.98
C GLN A 49 10.63 0.29 -9.40
N ALA A 50 10.34 -0.72 -8.59
CA ALA A 50 11.39 -1.52 -7.97
C ALA A 50 11.96 -2.58 -8.91
N THR A 51 11.13 -3.14 -9.79
CA THR A 51 11.54 -4.28 -10.60
C THR A 51 11.56 -3.99 -12.10
N GLY A 52 10.88 -2.93 -12.54
CA GLY A 52 10.75 -2.62 -13.96
C GLY A 52 9.74 -3.46 -14.68
N ALA A 53 8.96 -4.26 -13.95
CA ALA A 53 7.97 -5.15 -14.57
C ALA A 53 6.66 -5.05 -13.82
N ALA A 54 5.56 -5.22 -14.55
CA ALA A 54 4.24 -5.21 -13.93
C ALA A 54 4.03 -6.50 -13.14
N PRO A 55 3.46 -6.41 -11.94
CA PRO A 55 3.20 -7.60 -11.13
C PRO A 55 2.00 -8.36 -11.65
N SER A 56 1.99 -9.68 -11.43
CA SER A 56 0.82 -10.48 -11.73
C SER A 56 -0.26 -10.24 -10.67
N ALA A 57 -1.49 -10.66 -10.99
CA ALA A 57 -2.57 -10.57 -10.02
C ALA A 57 -2.26 -11.39 -8.78
N THR A 58 -1.64 -12.54 -8.96
CA THR A 58 -1.25 -13.39 -7.84
C THR A 58 -0.23 -12.70 -6.95
N ALA A 59 0.73 -12.02 -7.56
CA ALA A 59 1.76 -11.31 -6.77
C ALA A 59 1.13 -10.20 -5.94
N ILE A 60 0.18 -9.47 -6.52
CA ILE A 60 -0.51 -8.39 -5.80
C ILE A 60 -1.33 -8.97 -4.64
N ARG A 61 -2.05 -10.07 -4.89
CA ARG A 61 -2.84 -10.69 -3.84
C ARG A 61 -1.96 -11.17 -2.69
N SER A 62 -0.85 -11.81 -3.01
CA SER A 62 0.07 -12.28 -1.98
C SER A 62 0.63 -11.12 -1.16
N ALA A 63 0.95 -10.02 -1.83
CA ALA A 63 1.47 -8.85 -1.14
C ALA A 63 0.42 -8.26 -0.20
N LEU A 64 -0.84 -8.19 -0.65
CA LEU A 64 -1.91 -7.67 0.18
C LEU A 64 -2.14 -8.55 1.40
N ASP A 65 -2.12 -9.87 1.21
CA ASP A 65 -2.28 -10.80 2.32
C ASP A 65 -1.18 -10.62 3.36
N LEU A 66 0.05 -10.46 2.88
CA LEU A 66 1.18 -10.27 3.78
C LEU A 66 1.06 -8.96 4.55
N LEU A 67 0.67 -7.89 3.86
CA LEU A 67 0.54 -6.60 4.51
C LEU A 67 -0.57 -6.60 5.55
N GLU A 68 -1.68 -7.28 5.27
CA GLU A 68 -2.74 -7.40 6.27
C GLU A 68 -2.26 -8.15 7.50
N ALA A 69 -1.47 -9.19 7.29
CA ALA A 69 -0.94 -9.96 8.41
C ALA A 69 0.02 -9.15 9.27
N ARG A 70 0.68 -8.16 8.67
CA ARG A 70 1.63 -7.33 9.40
C ARG A 70 1.00 -6.09 10.04
N ALA A 71 -0.24 -5.79 9.69
CA ALA A 71 -0.93 -4.63 10.28
C ALA A 71 -1.21 -4.90 11.75
N ILE A 72 -1.06 -3.85 12.55
CA ILE A 72 -1.20 -3.99 13.99
C ILE A 72 -2.37 -3.18 14.50
#